data_472cb15d0819334d6a94ea84d866e60f
#
_entry.id   472cb15d0819334d6a94ea84d866e60f
#
_cell.length_a   1.000
_cell.length_b   1.000
_cell.length_c   1.000
_cell.angle_alpha   90.00
_cell.angle_beta   90.00
_cell.angle_gamma   90.00
#
_symmetry.space_group_name_H-M   'P 1'
#
loop_
_entity.id
_entity.type
_entity.pdbx_description
1 polymer ?
#
loop_
_entity_poly.entity_id
_entity_poly.type
_entity_poly.pdbx_seq_one_letter_code
_entity_poly.pdbx_strand_id
1 'polypeptide(L)'
;MTEFRTNIASIDPIWDQITEEARQAVADEPLIGGFVHACILHHKSIEKALSYRIAAKLASNEMSMVVVREIVEEAYQKAPDLVFAARADLIAIHERDPACHRFVQPILYFKGYQAVQAYR
;
A
#
# COMPACT_ATOMS: atom_id res chain seq x y z
N MET A 1 -6.24 -7.87 26.62
CA MET A 1 -6.49 -8.10 25.20
C MET A 1 -6.20 -6.89 24.34
N THR A 2 -6.53 -5.71 24.81
CA THR A 2 -6.21 -4.48 24.10
C THR A 2 -4.70 -4.32 23.92
N GLU A 3 -3.93 -4.63 24.92
CA GLU A 3 -2.48 -4.55 24.84
C GLU A 3 -1.90 -5.50 23.81
N PHE A 4 -2.44 -6.71 23.73
CA PHE A 4 -2.02 -7.69 22.76
C PHE A 4 -2.31 -7.19 21.33
N ARG A 5 -3.47 -6.60 21.12
CA ARG A 5 -3.83 -6.01 19.83
C ARG A 5 -2.88 -4.89 19.43
N THR A 6 -2.55 -4.03 20.38
CA THR A 6 -1.64 -2.93 20.15
C THR A 6 -0.26 -3.45 19.75
N ASN A 7 0.21 -4.50 20.42
CA ASN A 7 1.49 -5.11 20.10
C ASN A 7 1.50 -5.70 18.70
N ILE A 8 0.39 -6.35 18.31
CA ILE A 8 0.27 -6.89 16.96
C ILE A 8 0.28 -5.79 15.92
N ALA A 9 -0.45 -4.69 16.18
CA ALA A 9 -0.48 -3.55 15.28
C ALA A 9 0.92 -2.95 15.09
N SER A 10 1.72 -2.92 16.16
CA SER A 10 3.06 -2.36 16.12
C SER A 10 4.09 -3.24 15.40
N ILE A 11 3.71 -4.46 15.00
CA ILE A 11 4.58 -5.32 14.20
C ILE A 11 4.92 -4.65 12.86
N ASP A 12 4.03 -3.82 12.34
CA ASP A 12 4.27 -3.11 11.10
C ASP A 12 4.15 -1.60 11.31
N PRO A 13 5.19 -0.97 11.89
CA PRO A 13 5.13 0.47 12.16
C PRO A 13 5.05 1.31 10.89
N ILE A 14 5.57 0.83 9.76
CA ILE A 14 5.47 1.56 8.49
C ILE A 14 4.02 1.59 8.03
N TRP A 15 3.32 0.47 8.11
CA TRP A 15 1.90 0.44 7.75
C TRP A 15 1.06 1.32 8.68
N ASP A 16 1.36 1.31 9.97
CA ASP A 16 0.68 2.16 10.92
C ASP A 16 0.86 3.64 10.58
N GLN A 17 2.09 4.01 10.19
CA GLN A 17 2.36 5.38 9.77
C GLN A 17 1.65 5.73 8.47
N ILE A 18 1.63 4.81 7.50
CA ILE A 18 0.94 5.01 6.24
C ILE A 18 -0.56 5.26 6.47
N THR A 19 -1.19 4.47 7.33
CA THR A 19 -2.62 4.65 7.61
C THR A 19 -2.89 5.97 8.31
N GLU A 20 -2.03 6.38 9.23
CA GLU A 20 -2.17 7.67 9.91
C GLU A 20 -2.00 8.83 8.93
N GLU A 21 -1.01 8.74 8.06
CA GLU A 21 -0.80 9.74 7.01
C GLU A 21 -2.00 9.82 6.06
N ALA A 22 -2.60 8.66 5.76
CA ALA A 22 -3.79 8.61 4.91
C ALA A 22 -4.98 9.30 5.58
N ARG A 23 -5.18 9.08 6.87
CA ARG A 23 -6.24 9.77 7.62
C ARG A 23 -6.02 11.27 7.62
N GLN A 24 -4.78 11.70 7.79
CA GLN A 24 -4.44 13.11 7.79
C GLN A 24 -4.69 13.73 6.40
N ALA A 25 -4.36 13.01 5.34
CA ALA A 25 -4.61 13.48 3.99
C ALA A 25 -6.11 13.70 3.72
N VAL A 26 -6.96 12.80 4.21
CA VAL A 26 -8.41 12.95 4.09
C VAL A 26 -8.90 14.15 4.90
N ALA A 27 -8.34 14.36 6.09
CA ALA A 27 -8.70 15.52 6.92
C ALA A 27 -8.34 16.82 6.24
N ASP A 28 -7.17 16.87 5.58
CA ASP A 28 -6.70 18.06 4.88
C ASP A 28 -7.49 18.33 3.59
N GLU A 29 -7.85 17.27 2.86
CA GLU A 29 -8.58 17.37 1.61
C GLU A 29 -9.70 16.33 1.54
N PRO A 30 -10.89 16.61 2.11
CA PRO A 30 -11.96 15.62 2.13
C PRO A 30 -12.41 15.13 0.75
N LEU A 31 -12.18 15.91 -0.30
CA LEU A 31 -12.59 15.51 -1.66
C LEU A 31 -11.87 14.27 -2.17
N ILE A 32 -10.69 13.97 -1.64
CA ILE A 32 -9.96 12.75 -2.03
C ILE A 32 -10.28 11.57 -1.13
N GLY A 33 -11.21 11.73 -0.18
CA GLY A 33 -11.50 10.71 0.83
C GLY A 33 -11.85 9.35 0.25
N GLY A 34 -12.69 9.32 -0.80
CA GLY A 34 -13.07 8.07 -1.43
C GLY A 34 -11.89 7.33 -2.03
N PHE A 35 -11.01 8.05 -2.71
CA PHE A 35 -9.81 7.47 -3.33
C PHE A 35 -8.85 6.93 -2.26
N VAL A 36 -8.56 7.73 -1.23
CA VAL A 36 -7.64 7.33 -0.16
C VAL A 36 -8.20 6.14 0.60
N HIS A 37 -9.50 6.15 0.89
CA HIS A 37 -10.13 5.02 1.57
C HIS A 37 -10.00 3.74 0.75
N ALA A 38 -10.32 3.79 -0.54
CA ALA A 38 -10.26 2.62 -1.42
C ALA A 38 -8.83 2.08 -1.53
N CYS A 39 -7.83 2.96 -1.59
CA CYS A 39 -6.44 2.55 -1.79
C CYS A 39 -5.71 2.16 -0.50
N ILE A 40 -6.05 2.76 0.62
CA ILE A 40 -5.31 2.58 1.87
C ILE A 40 -6.22 2.15 3.03
N LEU A 41 -7.16 3.00 3.42
CA LEU A 41 -7.87 2.83 4.69
C LEU A 41 -8.79 1.62 4.74
N HIS A 42 -9.25 1.14 3.59
CA HIS A 42 -10.08 -0.06 3.50
C HIS A 42 -9.27 -1.32 3.78
N HIS A 43 -7.97 -1.28 3.59
CA HIS A 43 -7.12 -2.46 3.67
C HIS A 43 -6.49 -2.62 5.05
N LYS A 44 -6.15 -3.87 5.41
CA LYS A 44 -5.62 -4.19 6.73
C LYS A 44 -4.11 -4.25 6.78
N SER A 45 -3.45 -4.25 5.62
CA SER A 45 -2.00 -4.41 5.55
C SER A 45 -1.46 -3.81 4.27
N ILE A 46 -0.14 -3.63 4.22
CA ILE A 46 0.52 -3.14 3.03
C ILE A 46 0.34 -4.10 1.85
N GLU A 47 0.36 -5.41 2.10
CA GLU A 47 0.13 -6.42 1.06
C GLU A 47 -1.24 -6.23 0.40
N LYS A 48 -2.27 -6.01 1.21
CA LYS A 48 -3.62 -5.82 0.70
C LYS A 48 -3.75 -4.54 -0.10
N ALA A 49 -3.17 -3.45 0.39
CA ALA A 49 -3.20 -2.17 -0.31
C ALA A 49 -2.45 -2.24 -1.64
N LEU A 50 -1.25 -2.83 -1.65
CA LEU A 50 -0.48 -3.00 -2.87
C LEU A 50 -1.17 -3.92 -3.86
N SER A 51 -1.78 -5.00 -3.38
CA SER A 51 -2.53 -5.92 -4.24
C SER A 51 -3.65 -5.19 -4.96
N TYR A 52 -4.37 -4.31 -4.26
CA TYR A 52 -5.41 -3.50 -4.87
C TYR A 52 -4.85 -2.54 -5.93
N ARG A 53 -3.76 -1.84 -5.62
CA ARG A 53 -3.16 -0.87 -6.55
C ARG A 53 -2.58 -1.54 -7.79
N ILE A 54 -1.92 -2.67 -7.61
CA ILE A 54 -1.37 -3.45 -8.72
C ILE A 54 -2.50 -3.99 -9.59
N ALA A 55 -3.53 -4.55 -8.96
CA ALA A 55 -4.68 -5.08 -9.69
C ALA A 55 -5.37 -4.00 -10.51
N ALA A 56 -5.50 -2.80 -9.96
CA ALA A 56 -6.12 -1.69 -10.68
C ALA A 56 -5.34 -1.32 -11.94
N LYS A 57 -4.01 -1.48 -11.91
CA LYS A 57 -3.16 -1.19 -13.07
C LYS A 57 -3.17 -2.30 -14.11
N LEU A 58 -3.25 -3.56 -13.68
CA LEU A 58 -3.10 -4.71 -14.56
C LEU A 58 -4.44 -5.26 -15.06
N ALA A 59 -5.55 -4.84 -14.48
CA ALA A 59 -6.87 -5.31 -14.89
C ALA A 59 -7.17 -4.90 -16.34
N SER A 60 -7.87 -5.77 -17.03
CA SER A 60 -8.26 -5.56 -18.42
C SER A 60 -9.63 -6.18 -18.67
N ASN A 61 -10.15 -6.04 -19.90
CA ASN A 61 -11.39 -6.68 -20.28
C ASN A 61 -11.29 -8.21 -20.23
N GLU A 62 -10.10 -8.75 -20.40
CA GLU A 62 -9.86 -10.19 -20.39
C GLU A 62 -9.62 -10.73 -18.99
N MET A 63 -9.11 -9.90 -18.09
CA MET A 63 -8.80 -10.33 -16.73
C MET A 63 -9.30 -9.27 -15.74
N SER A 64 -10.29 -9.64 -14.94
CA SER A 64 -10.92 -8.71 -14.01
C SER A 64 -9.96 -8.33 -12.89
N MET A 65 -10.22 -7.16 -12.29
CA MET A 65 -9.47 -6.67 -11.15
C MET A 65 -9.52 -7.64 -9.96
N VAL A 66 -10.65 -8.30 -9.74
CA VAL A 66 -10.80 -9.26 -8.64
C VAL A 66 -9.84 -10.43 -8.81
N VAL A 67 -9.76 -10.98 -10.02
CA VAL A 67 -8.88 -12.11 -10.31
C VAL A 67 -7.42 -11.70 -10.17
N VAL A 68 -7.03 -10.55 -10.72
CA VAL A 68 -5.66 -10.07 -10.61
C VAL A 68 -5.28 -9.84 -9.16
N ARG A 69 -6.19 -9.26 -8.37
CA ARG A 69 -5.94 -9.02 -6.96
C ARG A 69 -5.71 -10.31 -6.19
N GLU A 70 -6.50 -11.33 -6.47
CA GLU A 70 -6.33 -12.63 -5.82
C GLU A 70 -4.99 -13.25 -6.15
N ILE A 71 -4.55 -13.15 -7.40
CA ILE A 71 -3.24 -13.64 -7.82
C ILE A 71 -2.12 -12.92 -7.08
N VAL A 72 -2.19 -11.61 -6.99
CA VAL A 72 -1.15 -10.80 -6.32
C VAL A 72 -1.13 -11.09 -4.83
N GLU A 73 -2.29 -11.18 -4.19
CA GLU A 73 -2.37 -11.51 -2.76
C GLU A 73 -1.75 -12.87 -2.48
N GLU A 74 -2.03 -13.85 -3.33
CA GLU A 74 -1.45 -15.18 -3.18
C GLU A 74 0.07 -15.14 -3.34
N ALA A 75 0.57 -14.36 -4.30
CA ALA A 75 2.00 -14.20 -4.49
C ALA A 75 2.67 -13.61 -3.25
N TYR A 76 2.07 -12.60 -2.63
CA TYR A 76 2.60 -12.02 -1.40
C TYR A 76 2.59 -13.00 -0.23
N GLN A 77 1.57 -13.85 -0.15
CA GLN A 77 1.50 -14.87 0.90
C GLN A 77 2.60 -15.91 0.73
N LYS A 78 2.86 -16.32 -0.51
CA LYS A 78 3.86 -17.35 -0.80
C LYS A 78 5.29 -16.84 -0.79
N ALA A 79 5.48 -15.54 -0.98
CA ALA A 79 6.80 -14.93 -1.07
C ALA A 79 6.86 -13.67 -0.20
N PRO A 80 7.01 -13.83 1.13
CA PRO A 80 7.09 -12.67 2.04
C PRO A 80 8.20 -11.69 1.70
N ASP A 81 9.24 -12.14 1.01
CA ASP A 81 10.34 -11.28 0.58
C ASP A 81 9.86 -10.15 -0.33
N LEU A 82 8.78 -10.37 -1.08
CA LEU A 82 8.21 -9.33 -1.95
C LEU A 82 7.65 -8.18 -1.12
N VAL A 83 7.00 -8.49 -0.01
CA VAL A 83 6.47 -7.46 0.89
C VAL A 83 7.62 -6.70 1.55
N PHE A 84 8.65 -7.41 1.96
CA PHE A 84 9.84 -6.81 2.55
C PHE A 84 10.49 -5.85 1.57
N ALA A 85 10.62 -6.27 0.31
CA ALA A 85 11.17 -5.42 -0.76
C ALA A 85 10.32 -4.17 -0.98
N ALA A 86 9.00 -4.31 -0.94
CA ALA A 86 8.10 -3.17 -1.12
C ALA A 86 8.29 -2.14 -0.02
N ARG A 87 8.45 -2.58 1.23
CA ARG A 87 8.70 -1.70 2.36
C ARG A 87 10.08 -1.02 2.23
N ALA A 88 11.10 -1.78 1.85
CA ALA A 88 12.43 -1.23 1.66
C ALA A 88 12.44 -0.15 0.57
N ASP A 89 11.71 -0.36 -0.51
CA ASP A 89 11.60 0.62 -1.58
C ASP A 89 10.90 1.90 -1.10
N LEU A 90 9.87 1.77 -0.26
CA LEU A 90 9.19 2.94 0.31
C LEU A 90 10.15 3.77 1.17
N ILE A 91 10.92 3.10 2.01
CA ILE A 91 11.89 3.77 2.87
C ILE A 91 12.93 4.49 2.02
N ALA A 92 13.45 3.83 0.99
CA ALA A 92 14.46 4.40 0.11
C ALA A 92 13.94 5.65 -0.61
N ILE A 93 12.71 5.60 -1.11
CA ILE A 93 12.11 6.76 -1.78
C ILE A 93 11.90 7.90 -0.80
N HIS A 94 11.38 7.61 0.37
CA HIS A 94 11.15 8.62 1.39
C HIS A 94 12.45 9.34 1.80
N GLU A 95 13.54 8.60 1.90
CA GLU A 95 14.82 9.17 2.31
C GLU A 95 15.55 9.92 1.20
N ARG A 96 15.37 9.51 -0.06
CA ARG A 96 16.19 10.01 -1.17
C ARG A 96 15.48 10.98 -2.08
N ASP A 97 14.16 10.93 -2.16
CA ASP A 97 13.39 11.80 -3.05
C ASP A 97 12.89 13.01 -2.28
N PRO A 98 13.39 14.22 -2.59
CA PRO A 98 12.96 15.42 -1.89
C PRO A 98 11.48 15.76 -2.11
N ALA A 99 10.86 15.23 -3.16
CA ALA A 99 9.44 15.43 -3.40
C ALA A 99 8.56 14.50 -2.57
N CYS A 100 9.14 13.45 -1.96
CA CYS A 100 8.39 12.48 -1.19
C CYS A 100 8.48 12.81 0.30
N HIS A 101 7.42 13.38 0.84
CA HIS A 101 7.35 13.78 2.25
C HIS A 101 6.68 12.75 3.14
N ARG A 102 5.92 11.81 2.55
CA ARG A 102 5.15 10.80 3.29
C ARG A 102 5.28 9.45 2.62
N PHE A 103 5.28 8.37 3.41
CA PHE A 103 5.31 7.01 2.89
C PHE A 103 4.09 6.67 2.03
N VAL A 104 2.95 7.30 2.30
CA VAL A 104 1.73 7.01 1.56
C VAL A 104 1.81 7.50 0.10
N GLN A 105 2.62 8.52 -0.19
CA GLN A 105 2.69 9.11 -1.52
C GLN A 105 3.11 8.14 -2.62
N PRO A 106 4.16 7.32 -2.46
CA PRO A 106 4.53 6.37 -3.50
C PRO A 106 3.41 5.39 -3.84
N ILE A 107 2.69 4.91 -2.83
CA ILE A 107 1.60 3.95 -3.05
C ILE A 107 0.49 4.61 -3.86
N LEU A 108 0.12 5.84 -3.53
CA LEU A 108 -1.01 6.52 -4.16
C LEU A 108 -0.68 7.10 -5.52
N TYR A 109 0.50 7.72 -5.68
CA TYR A 109 0.76 8.59 -6.81
C TYR A 109 1.98 8.24 -7.65
N PHE A 110 2.97 7.54 -7.08
CA PHE A 110 4.23 7.32 -7.78
C PHE A 110 4.13 6.10 -8.70
N LYS A 111 3.89 6.35 -9.97
CA LYS A 111 3.76 5.28 -10.98
C LYS A 111 4.99 4.39 -11.05
N GLY A 112 6.19 4.97 -10.89
CA GLY A 112 7.43 4.20 -10.89
C GLY A 112 7.48 3.18 -9.76
N TYR A 113 7.13 3.57 -8.54
CA TYR A 113 7.06 2.65 -7.41
C TYR A 113 6.08 1.52 -7.69
N GLN A 114 4.88 1.87 -8.14
CA GLN A 114 3.83 0.88 -8.41
C GLN A 114 4.26 -0.10 -9.49
N ALA A 115 4.92 0.39 -10.54
CA ALA A 115 5.39 -0.46 -11.64
C ALA A 115 6.47 -1.44 -11.17
N VAL A 116 7.41 -1.00 -10.34
CA VAL A 116 8.45 -1.87 -9.80
C VAL A 116 7.85 -2.99 -8.97
N GLN A 117 6.87 -2.67 -8.11
CA GLN A 117 6.21 -3.70 -7.30
C GLN A 117 5.45 -4.69 -8.17
N ALA A 118 4.78 -4.23 -9.22
CA ALA A 118 4.07 -5.11 -10.15
C ALA A 118 5.02 -6.04 -10.90
N TYR A 119 6.22 -5.54 -11.25
CA TYR A 119 7.22 -6.31 -11.97
C TYR A 119 7.82 -7.42 -11.11
N ARG A 120 7.96 -7.19 -9.82
CA ARG A 120 8.51 -8.19 -8.91
C ARG A 120 7.55 -9.36 -8.75
#